data_f367bd27a3f4bdcc4131292fce1648ce
#
_entry.id   f367bd27a3f4bdcc4131292fce1648ce
#
_cell.length_a   1.000
_cell.length_b   1.000
_cell.length_c   1.000
_cell.angle_alpha   90.00
_cell.angle_beta   90.00
_cell.angle_gamma   90.00
#
_symmetry.space_group_name_H-M   'P 1'
#
loop_
_entity.id
_entity.type
_entity.pdbx_description
1 polymer ?
#
loop_
_entity_poly.entity_id
_entity_poly.type
_entity_poly.pdbx_seq_one_letter_code
_entity_poly.pdbx_strand_id
1 'polypeptide(L)'
;MKICETVFWISLLVIFYTYIGYGMLLYVLVRLKECFRQTPPPPLPADCMLPELTLFITAYNEEDVVDDKMRNSLSLDYPADKLHILWITDGSNDRTNERLSHWPQATVLYQPQREGKTAALNRGIRFVTTPLVVFTDANTHLNREALREIVRAFANPKVGCVAGEKRIALQDKDNAASGGEGLYWKYESALKQLDSRLYSAVGAAGELFAIRRELYEEMPAD
;
A
#
# COMPACT_ATOMS: atom_id res chain seq x y z
N MET A 1 -3.34 -45.51 -18.44
CA MET A 1 -4.34 -45.23 -17.40
C MET A 1 -3.71 -44.74 -16.08
N LYS A 2 -2.82 -45.49 -15.42
CA LYS A 2 -2.24 -45.09 -14.14
C LYS A 2 -1.52 -43.72 -14.14
N ILE A 3 -0.80 -43.36 -15.20
CA ILE A 3 -0.12 -42.06 -15.33
C ILE A 3 -1.12 -40.89 -15.34
N CYS A 4 -2.19 -40.99 -16.12
CA CYS A 4 -3.22 -39.94 -16.18
C CYS A 4 -3.94 -39.78 -14.84
N GLU A 5 -4.21 -40.88 -14.15
CA GLU A 5 -4.80 -40.86 -12.80
C GLU A 5 -3.87 -40.20 -11.77
N THR A 6 -2.59 -40.54 -11.80
CA THR A 6 -1.59 -39.92 -10.93
C THR A 6 -1.48 -38.41 -11.19
N VAL A 7 -1.41 -38.00 -12.46
CA VAL A 7 -1.36 -36.58 -12.84
C VAL A 7 -2.62 -35.86 -12.37
N PHE A 8 -3.80 -36.46 -12.52
CA PHE A 8 -5.06 -35.88 -12.05
C PHE A 8 -5.03 -35.60 -10.53
N TRP A 9 -4.66 -36.60 -9.73
CA TRP A 9 -4.62 -36.44 -8.28
C TRP A 9 -3.57 -35.44 -7.81
N ILE A 10 -2.38 -35.44 -8.45
CA ILE A 10 -1.35 -34.41 -8.15
C ILE A 10 -1.85 -33.03 -8.48
N SER A 11 -2.48 -32.82 -9.65
CA SER A 11 -3.04 -31.52 -10.04
C SER A 11 -4.13 -31.05 -9.07
N LEU A 12 -5.02 -31.96 -8.66
CA LEU A 12 -6.04 -31.65 -7.68
C LEU A 12 -5.45 -31.24 -6.33
N LEU A 13 -4.42 -31.97 -5.87
CA LEU A 13 -3.71 -31.63 -4.62
C LEU A 13 -3.00 -30.28 -4.70
N VAL A 14 -2.37 -29.96 -5.83
CA VAL A 14 -1.74 -28.65 -6.05
C VAL A 14 -2.78 -27.53 -6.02
N ILE A 15 -3.91 -27.71 -6.69
CA ILE A 15 -5.01 -26.72 -6.67
C ILE A 15 -5.52 -26.53 -5.23
N PHE A 16 -5.82 -27.62 -4.53
CA PHE A 16 -6.27 -27.56 -3.15
C PHE A 16 -5.26 -26.83 -2.24
N TYR A 17 -3.96 -27.20 -2.36
CA TYR A 17 -2.91 -26.56 -1.59
C TYR A 17 -2.82 -25.06 -1.87
N THR A 18 -2.86 -24.67 -3.15
CA THR A 18 -2.72 -23.26 -3.55
C THR A 18 -3.86 -22.38 -3.02
N TYR A 19 -5.10 -22.87 -3.09
CA TYR A 19 -6.25 -22.04 -2.71
C TYR A 19 -6.68 -22.16 -1.24
N ILE A 20 -6.41 -23.29 -0.60
CA ILE A 20 -6.90 -23.57 0.76
C ILE A 20 -5.76 -24.00 1.69
N GLY A 21 -4.96 -24.98 1.27
CA GLY A 21 -3.95 -25.62 2.11
C GLY A 21 -2.87 -24.65 2.59
N TYR A 22 -2.44 -23.72 1.74
CA TYR A 22 -1.47 -22.70 2.10
C TYR A 22 -1.97 -21.81 3.25
N GLY A 23 -3.19 -21.30 3.16
CA GLY A 23 -3.78 -20.47 4.21
C GLY A 23 -3.96 -21.22 5.52
N MET A 24 -4.38 -22.49 5.45
CA MET A 24 -4.46 -23.35 6.66
C MET A 24 -3.08 -23.59 7.30
N LEU A 25 -2.08 -23.88 6.48
CA LEU A 25 -0.70 -24.07 6.96
C LEU A 25 -0.17 -22.81 7.64
N LEU A 26 -0.32 -21.65 6.99
CA LEU A 26 0.07 -20.36 7.55
C LEU A 26 -0.62 -20.10 8.88
N TYR A 27 -1.91 -20.33 8.96
CA TYR A 27 -2.67 -20.13 10.20
C TYR A 27 -2.11 -20.99 11.35
N VAL A 28 -1.84 -22.27 11.09
CA VAL A 28 -1.26 -23.17 12.08
C VAL A 28 0.14 -22.70 12.51
N LEU A 29 1.01 -22.35 11.56
CA LEU A 29 2.37 -21.87 11.84
C LEU A 29 2.37 -20.56 12.66
N VAL A 30 1.49 -19.62 12.33
CA VAL A 30 1.32 -18.38 13.09
C VAL A 30 0.86 -18.69 14.52
N ARG A 31 -0.13 -19.56 14.70
CA ARG A 31 -0.60 -19.95 16.03
C ARG A 31 0.49 -20.61 16.86
N LEU A 32 1.26 -21.51 16.26
CA LEU A 32 2.41 -22.12 16.94
C LEU A 32 3.45 -21.06 17.35
N LYS A 33 3.81 -20.15 16.43
CA LYS A 33 4.75 -19.07 16.74
C LYS A 33 4.25 -18.20 17.90
N GLU A 34 2.97 -17.85 17.92
CA GLU A 34 2.36 -17.00 18.95
C GLU A 34 2.26 -17.69 20.31
N CYS A 35 2.12 -19.03 20.35
CA CYS A 35 2.21 -19.79 21.60
C CYS A 35 3.58 -19.65 22.28
N PHE A 36 4.65 -19.48 21.48
CA PHE A 36 6.03 -19.36 21.99
C PHE A 36 6.54 -17.92 22.07
N ARG A 37 5.96 -16.99 21.33
CA ARG A 37 6.37 -15.59 21.28
C ARG A 37 5.17 -14.67 21.09
N GLN A 38 4.61 -14.18 22.17
CA GLN A 38 3.68 -13.06 22.14
C GLN A 38 4.49 -11.74 22.21
N THR A 39 4.61 -11.06 21.08
CA THR A 39 5.16 -9.70 21.07
C THR A 39 3.98 -8.76 20.83
N PRO A 40 3.52 -8.00 21.83
CA PRO A 40 2.47 -7.02 21.62
C PRO A 40 2.94 -5.97 20.59
N PRO A 41 2.03 -5.42 19.79
CA PRO A 41 2.38 -4.33 18.90
C PRO A 41 2.94 -3.16 19.70
N PRO A 42 3.94 -2.44 19.19
CA PRO A 42 4.47 -1.26 19.86
C PRO A 42 3.35 -0.22 20.07
N PRO A 43 3.39 0.56 21.16
CA PRO A 43 2.43 1.63 21.37
C PRO A 43 2.53 2.67 20.23
N LEU A 44 1.45 3.40 19.99
CA LEU A 44 1.48 4.54 19.07
C LEU A 44 2.45 5.60 19.63
N PRO A 45 3.39 6.11 18.81
CA PRO A 45 4.28 7.18 19.24
C PRO A 45 3.49 8.46 19.56
N ALA A 46 3.92 9.20 20.58
CA ALA A 46 3.41 10.56 20.84
C ALA A 46 3.76 11.49 19.66
N ASP A 47 3.00 12.57 19.47
CA ASP A 47 3.16 13.50 18.33
C ASP A 47 4.57 14.07 18.21
N CYS A 48 5.20 14.38 19.33
CA CYS A 48 6.59 14.88 19.35
C CYS A 48 7.62 13.87 18.85
N MET A 49 7.32 12.56 18.93
CA MET A 49 8.20 11.47 18.51
C MET A 49 7.90 10.97 17.09
N LEU A 50 6.84 11.47 16.46
CA LEU A 50 6.54 11.10 15.08
C LEU A 50 7.63 11.63 14.14
N PRO A 51 8.14 10.80 13.20
CA PRO A 51 9.12 11.24 12.21
C PRO A 51 8.45 12.14 11.15
N GLU A 52 9.25 12.90 10.43
CA GLU A 52 8.80 13.49 9.17
C GLU A 52 8.56 12.38 8.16
N LEU A 53 7.52 12.52 7.34
CA LEU A 53 7.23 11.60 6.24
C LEU A 53 6.73 12.34 5.01
N THR A 54 6.97 11.75 3.85
CA THR A 54 6.41 12.22 2.58
C THR A 54 5.28 11.31 2.13
N LEU A 55 4.09 11.89 1.95
CA LEU A 55 2.98 11.26 1.24
C LEU A 55 3.20 11.50 -0.25
N PHE A 56 3.62 10.45 -0.95
CA PHE A 56 4.02 10.48 -2.35
C PHE A 56 2.87 9.98 -3.22
N ILE A 57 2.34 10.84 -4.06
CA ILE A 57 1.14 10.59 -4.88
C ILE A 57 1.53 10.67 -6.36
N THR A 58 1.32 9.59 -7.11
CA THR A 58 1.48 9.60 -8.57
C THR A 58 0.14 9.83 -9.26
N ALA A 59 0.16 10.64 -10.33
CA ALA A 59 -1.04 10.95 -11.08
C ALA A 59 -0.77 11.04 -12.59
N TYR A 60 -1.74 10.55 -13.36
CA TYR A 60 -1.84 10.73 -14.80
C TYR A 60 -3.30 10.89 -15.19
N ASN A 61 -3.72 12.10 -15.58
CA ASN A 61 -5.10 12.43 -15.95
C ASN A 61 -6.11 12.08 -14.84
N GLU A 62 -5.93 12.68 -13.67
CA GLU A 62 -6.70 12.44 -12.45
C GLU A 62 -7.46 13.67 -11.98
N GLU A 63 -7.87 14.56 -12.94
CA GLU A 63 -8.54 15.83 -12.63
C GLU A 63 -9.75 15.69 -11.71
N ASP A 64 -10.50 14.59 -11.82
CA ASP A 64 -11.73 14.38 -11.05
C ASP A 64 -11.49 14.05 -9.58
N VAL A 65 -10.31 13.53 -9.23
CA VAL A 65 -10.00 13.04 -7.87
C VAL A 65 -9.01 13.91 -7.09
N VAL A 66 -8.34 14.88 -7.75
CA VAL A 66 -7.33 15.75 -7.11
C VAL A 66 -7.86 16.39 -5.83
N ASP A 67 -9.01 17.06 -5.91
CA ASP A 67 -9.54 17.83 -4.79
C ASP A 67 -9.94 16.92 -3.61
N ASP A 68 -10.54 15.77 -3.91
CA ASP A 68 -10.92 14.78 -2.90
C ASP A 68 -9.70 14.14 -2.26
N LYS A 69 -8.69 13.80 -3.06
CA LYS A 69 -7.43 13.27 -2.54
C LYS A 69 -6.71 14.29 -1.65
N MET A 70 -6.68 15.56 -2.03
CA MET A 70 -6.06 16.59 -1.21
C MET A 70 -6.81 16.81 0.11
N ARG A 71 -8.16 16.86 0.09
CA ARG A 71 -8.97 16.92 1.33
C ARG A 71 -8.72 15.69 2.22
N ASN A 72 -8.69 14.50 1.64
CA ASN A 72 -8.37 13.28 2.36
C ASN A 72 -6.97 13.35 2.98
N SER A 73 -5.95 13.76 2.21
CA SER A 73 -4.56 13.87 2.68
C SER A 73 -4.41 14.85 3.85
N LEU A 74 -5.08 16.00 3.79
CA LEU A 74 -5.05 17.02 4.84
C LEU A 74 -5.89 16.64 6.08
N SER A 75 -6.81 15.69 5.96
CA SER A 75 -7.64 15.19 7.08
C SER A 75 -6.97 14.05 7.86
N LEU A 76 -5.82 13.56 7.40
CA LEU A 76 -5.08 12.49 8.08
C LEU A 76 -4.60 12.96 9.47
N ASP A 77 -4.67 12.06 10.45
CA ASP A 77 -4.19 12.31 11.81
C ASP A 77 -2.67 12.24 11.85
N TYR A 78 -2.03 13.33 11.38
CA TYR A 78 -0.59 13.49 11.40
C TYR A 78 -0.25 14.98 11.56
N PRO A 79 0.81 15.36 12.33
CA PRO A 79 1.20 16.75 12.49
C PRO A 79 1.52 17.40 11.13
N ALA A 80 0.92 18.55 10.86
CA ALA A 80 1.04 19.22 9.56
C ALA A 80 2.48 19.68 9.23
N ASP A 81 3.27 19.97 10.27
CA ASP A 81 4.69 20.35 10.16
C ASP A 81 5.61 19.15 9.84
N LYS A 82 5.08 17.92 9.94
CA LYS A 82 5.82 16.67 9.70
C LYS A 82 5.31 15.88 8.49
N LEU A 83 4.23 16.34 7.85
CA LEU A 83 3.63 15.72 6.68
C LEU A 83 3.93 16.53 5.42
N HIS A 84 4.76 15.98 4.54
CA HIS A 84 5.06 16.56 3.24
C HIS A 84 4.23 15.86 2.16
N ILE A 85 3.39 16.61 1.43
CA ILE A 85 2.57 16.07 0.35
C ILE A 85 3.27 16.35 -0.97
N LEU A 86 3.67 15.29 -1.68
CA LEU A 86 4.39 15.36 -2.95
C LEU A 86 3.57 14.68 -4.05
N TRP A 87 3.21 15.44 -5.07
CA TRP A 87 2.56 14.94 -6.26
C TRP A 87 3.54 14.85 -7.42
N ILE A 88 3.52 13.71 -8.10
CA ILE A 88 4.28 13.48 -9.33
C ILE A 88 3.28 13.29 -10.46
N THR A 89 3.18 14.27 -11.33
CA THR A 89 2.32 14.18 -12.51
C THR A 89 3.16 13.84 -13.74
N ASP A 90 2.74 12.81 -14.47
CA ASP A 90 3.51 12.18 -15.53
C ASP A 90 2.78 12.27 -16.87
N GLY A 91 2.96 13.40 -17.56
CA GLY A 91 2.36 13.65 -18.87
C GLY A 91 0.85 13.92 -18.83
N SER A 92 0.30 14.38 -17.70
CA SER A 92 -1.11 14.77 -17.62
C SER A 92 -1.43 15.91 -18.58
N ASN A 93 -2.45 15.72 -19.42
CA ASN A 93 -2.91 16.67 -20.43
C ASN A 93 -4.35 17.19 -20.18
N ASP A 94 -4.93 16.81 -19.04
CA ASP A 94 -6.19 17.32 -18.50
C ASP A 94 -5.94 18.46 -17.49
N ARG A 95 -6.94 18.81 -16.68
CA ARG A 95 -6.83 19.85 -15.66
C ARG A 95 -6.19 19.38 -14.33
N THR A 96 -5.54 18.21 -14.29
CA THR A 96 -4.88 17.70 -13.06
C THR A 96 -3.91 18.75 -12.49
N ASN A 97 -3.00 19.29 -13.33
CA ASN A 97 -1.99 20.25 -12.85
C ASN A 97 -2.61 21.62 -12.49
N GLU A 98 -3.63 22.06 -13.21
CA GLU A 98 -4.40 23.27 -12.89
C GLU A 98 -5.05 23.14 -11.51
N ARG A 99 -5.75 22.02 -11.23
CA ARG A 99 -6.39 21.77 -9.93
C ARG A 99 -5.36 21.71 -8.80
N LEU A 100 -4.22 21.03 -9.02
CA LEU A 100 -3.14 20.97 -8.03
C LEU A 100 -2.56 22.35 -7.69
N SER A 101 -2.54 23.29 -8.63
CA SER A 101 -2.06 24.67 -8.38
C SER A 101 -2.89 25.44 -7.34
N HIS A 102 -4.12 25.03 -7.07
CA HIS A 102 -4.98 25.59 -6.02
C HIS A 102 -4.66 25.07 -4.61
N TRP A 103 -3.74 24.10 -4.48
CA TRP A 103 -3.36 23.48 -3.23
C TRP A 103 -1.91 23.80 -2.85
N PRO A 104 -1.65 24.94 -2.18
CA PRO A 104 -0.29 25.36 -1.82
C PRO A 104 0.40 24.46 -0.80
N GLN A 105 -0.35 23.53 -0.18
CA GLN A 105 0.19 22.51 0.74
C GLN A 105 0.88 21.36 0.01
N ALA A 106 0.67 21.22 -1.31
CA ALA A 106 1.27 20.18 -2.12
C ALA A 106 2.48 20.72 -2.89
N THR A 107 3.57 19.95 -2.87
CA THR A 107 4.66 20.11 -3.83
C THR A 107 4.32 19.30 -5.07
N VAL A 108 4.36 19.93 -6.25
CA VAL A 108 4.01 19.27 -7.52
C VAL A 108 5.24 19.22 -8.43
N LEU A 109 5.61 18.01 -8.86
CA LEU A 109 6.64 17.77 -9.85
C LEU A 109 6.00 17.27 -11.15
N TYR A 110 5.88 18.18 -12.10
CA TYR A 110 5.29 17.91 -13.42
C TYR A 110 6.36 17.56 -14.45
N GLN A 111 6.05 16.57 -15.30
CA GLN A 111 6.76 16.28 -16.53
C GLN A 111 5.78 16.22 -17.70
N PRO A 112 6.06 16.90 -18.85
CA PRO A 112 5.14 16.93 -19.96
C PRO A 112 5.07 15.62 -20.76
N GLN A 113 6.11 14.81 -20.70
CA GLN A 113 6.17 13.53 -21.38
C GLN A 113 5.79 12.42 -20.40
N ARG A 114 4.91 11.52 -20.84
CA ARG A 114 4.52 10.33 -20.08
C ARG A 114 5.60 9.26 -20.21
N GLU A 115 6.15 8.87 -19.07
CA GLU A 115 7.19 7.82 -18.98
C GLU A 115 6.73 6.59 -18.17
N GLY A 116 5.55 6.67 -17.57
CA GLY A 116 4.94 5.59 -16.80
C GLY A 116 5.22 5.68 -15.29
N LYS A 117 4.49 4.84 -14.53
CA LYS A 117 4.48 4.92 -13.05
C LYS A 117 5.86 4.69 -12.46
N THR A 118 6.63 3.74 -12.98
CA THR A 118 7.97 3.42 -12.50
C THR A 118 8.92 4.60 -12.66
N ALA A 119 8.93 5.24 -13.83
CA ALA A 119 9.75 6.42 -14.08
C ALA A 119 9.33 7.60 -13.19
N ALA A 120 8.04 7.80 -12.99
CA ALA A 120 7.50 8.83 -12.08
C ALA A 120 7.96 8.60 -10.63
N LEU A 121 7.95 7.35 -10.14
CA LEU A 121 8.45 7.00 -8.81
C LEU A 121 9.95 7.28 -8.69
N ASN A 122 10.77 6.80 -9.64
CA ASN A 122 12.22 7.02 -9.66
C ASN A 122 12.59 8.52 -9.73
N ARG A 123 11.83 9.29 -10.51
CA ARG A 123 12.02 10.73 -10.62
C ARG A 123 11.70 11.45 -9.30
N GLY A 124 10.54 11.17 -8.74
CA GLY A 124 10.05 11.87 -7.55
C GLY A 124 10.82 11.54 -6.29
N ILE A 125 11.31 10.30 -6.13
CA ILE A 125 12.03 9.88 -4.91
C ILE A 125 13.32 10.69 -4.68
N ARG A 126 13.90 11.24 -5.71
CA ARG A 126 15.12 12.08 -5.64
C ARG A 126 14.86 13.39 -4.88
N PHE A 127 13.62 13.83 -4.81
CA PHE A 127 13.20 15.05 -4.11
C PHE A 127 12.72 14.78 -2.67
N VAL A 128 12.66 13.51 -2.27
CA VAL A 128 12.23 13.13 -0.93
C VAL A 128 13.42 13.14 0.02
N THR A 129 13.32 13.95 1.08
CA THR A 129 14.36 14.07 2.12
C THR A 129 13.95 13.43 3.45
N THR A 130 12.67 13.11 3.61
CA THR A 130 12.13 12.52 4.84
C THR A 130 12.56 11.06 5.01
N PRO A 131 12.70 10.56 6.24
CA PRO A 131 13.13 9.18 6.49
C PRO A 131 12.12 8.12 6.05
N LEU A 132 10.82 8.47 6.00
CA LEU A 132 9.75 7.57 5.57
C LEU A 132 9.03 8.14 4.35
N VAL A 133 8.69 7.25 3.42
CA VAL A 133 7.90 7.57 2.24
C VAL A 133 6.68 6.68 2.19
N VAL A 134 5.52 7.28 2.04
CA VAL A 134 4.24 6.59 1.87
C VAL A 134 3.75 6.83 0.45
N PHE A 135 3.78 5.79 -0.36
CA PHE A 135 3.30 5.82 -1.73
C PHE A 135 1.82 5.51 -1.77
N THR A 136 1.08 6.31 -2.52
CA THR A 136 -0.36 6.10 -2.73
C THR A 136 -0.80 6.61 -4.09
N ASP A 137 -1.84 5.98 -4.66
CA ASP A 137 -2.44 6.44 -5.91
C ASP A 137 -3.37 7.64 -5.65
N ALA A 138 -3.59 8.46 -6.68
CA ALA A 138 -4.45 9.64 -6.59
C ALA A 138 -5.91 9.29 -6.25
N ASN A 139 -6.42 8.16 -6.74
CA ASN A 139 -7.78 7.68 -6.53
C ASN A 139 -7.98 6.85 -5.25
N THR A 140 -6.95 6.69 -4.42
CA THR A 140 -7.01 5.91 -3.18
C THR A 140 -7.31 6.80 -1.98
N HIS A 141 -8.36 6.50 -1.23
CA HIS A 141 -8.68 7.15 0.04
C HIS A 141 -8.02 6.43 1.21
N LEU A 142 -7.33 7.18 2.06
CA LEU A 142 -6.71 6.68 3.27
C LEU A 142 -7.62 6.93 4.48
N ASN A 143 -7.71 5.95 5.38
CA ASN A 143 -8.36 6.18 6.67
C ASN A 143 -7.54 7.15 7.53
N ARG A 144 -8.20 7.85 8.43
CA ARG A 144 -7.63 8.96 9.19
C ARG A 144 -6.35 8.60 9.93
N GLU A 145 -6.29 7.41 10.50
CA GLU A 145 -5.18 6.91 11.32
C GLU A 145 -4.07 6.20 10.51
N ALA A 146 -4.22 6.10 9.17
CA ALA A 146 -3.34 5.29 8.32
C ALA A 146 -1.84 5.60 8.53
N LEU A 147 -1.47 6.87 8.57
CA LEU A 147 -0.06 7.28 8.71
C LEU A 147 0.50 6.91 10.09
N ARG A 148 -0.28 7.05 11.15
CA ARG A 148 0.14 6.66 12.50
C ARG A 148 0.35 5.15 12.61
N GLU A 149 -0.55 4.36 12.04
CA GLU A 149 -0.43 2.90 12.03
C GLU A 149 0.80 2.44 11.23
N ILE A 150 1.08 3.08 10.10
CA ILE A 150 2.28 2.84 9.30
C ILE A 150 3.54 3.15 10.13
N VAL A 151 3.60 4.33 10.76
CA VAL A 151 4.75 4.74 11.59
C VAL A 151 4.92 3.82 12.79
N ARG A 152 3.81 3.37 13.41
CA ARG A 152 3.86 2.39 14.50
C ARG A 152 4.55 1.09 14.06
N ALA A 153 4.29 0.62 12.87
CA ALA A 153 4.95 -0.58 12.34
C ALA A 153 6.47 -0.37 12.16
N PHE A 154 6.89 0.82 11.75
CA PHE A 154 8.30 1.19 11.62
C PHE A 154 9.03 1.40 12.96
N ALA A 155 8.34 1.41 14.10
CA ALA A 155 9.00 1.39 15.42
C ALA A 155 9.88 0.14 15.59
N ASN A 156 9.60 -0.95 14.89
CA ASN A 156 10.50 -2.08 14.77
C ASN A 156 11.57 -1.78 13.69
N PRO A 157 12.87 -1.71 14.03
CA PRO A 157 13.92 -1.38 13.06
C PRO A 157 14.10 -2.44 11.96
N LYS A 158 13.59 -3.65 12.15
CA LYS A 158 13.61 -4.72 11.14
C LYS A 158 12.54 -4.56 10.06
N VAL A 159 11.58 -3.67 10.26
CA VAL A 159 10.53 -3.39 9.26
C VAL A 159 11.08 -2.40 8.24
N GLY A 160 11.27 -2.86 7.02
CA GLY A 160 11.71 -2.06 5.88
C GLY A 160 10.56 -1.54 5.03
N CYS A 161 9.45 -2.29 4.96
CA CYS A 161 8.27 -1.94 4.18
C CYS A 161 6.99 -2.27 4.95
N VAL A 162 5.95 -1.44 4.77
CA VAL A 162 4.61 -1.64 5.30
C VAL A 162 3.62 -1.53 4.15
N ALA A 163 2.79 -2.55 3.95
CA ALA A 163 1.72 -2.55 2.96
C ALA A 163 0.38 -2.18 3.60
N GLY A 164 -0.40 -1.33 2.94
CA GLY A 164 -1.77 -1.05 3.32
C GLY A 164 -2.71 -2.20 2.97
N GLU A 165 -3.84 -2.26 3.66
CA GLU A 165 -4.95 -3.15 3.32
C GLU A 165 -5.91 -2.43 2.38
N LYS A 166 -6.14 -3.01 1.19
CA LYS A 166 -7.16 -2.53 0.28
C LYS A 166 -8.54 -2.95 0.76
N ARG A 167 -9.43 -1.96 0.93
CA ARG A 167 -10.85 -2.19 1.21
C ARG A 167 -11.68 -1.55 0.12
N ILE A 168 -12.54 -2.32 -0.51
CA ILE A 168 -13.49 -1.79 -1.48
C ILE A 168 -14.63 -1.14 -0.71
N ALA A 169 -14.83 0.16 -0.92
CA ALA A 169 -16.01 0.85 -0.42
C ALA A 169 -17.24 0.24 -1.11
N LEU A 170 -18.10 -0.40 -0.35
CA LEU A 170 -19.39 -0.88 -0.85
C LEU A 170 -20.23 0.34 -1.20
N GLN A 171 -20.24 0.74 -2.45
CA GLN A 171 -21.32 1.59 -2.97
C GLN A 171 -22.55 0.69 -3.09
N ASP A 172 -23.64 1.13 -2.46
CA ASP A 172 -24.95 0.50 -2.53
C ASP A 172 -25.43 0.34 -3.97
N LYS A 173 -25.05 -0.76 -4.61
CA LYS A 173 -25.77 -1.31 -5.78
C LYS A 173 -25.44 -2.79 -5.90
N ASP A 174 -26.46 -3.59 -5.66
CA ASP A 174 -26.56 -5.02 -5.93
C ASP A 174 -25.90 -5.45 -7.24
N ASN A 175 -24.73 -6.06 -7.16
CA ASN A 175 -24.25 -6.91 -8.23
C ASN A 175 -23.53 -8.10 -7.61
N ALA A 176 -23.98 -9.30 -7.94
CA ALA A 176 -23.39 -10.58 -7.51
C ALA A 176 -21.88 -10.67 -7.83
N ALA A 177 -21.39 -9.90 -8.83
CA ALA A 177 -19.97 -9.75 -9.15
C ALA A 177 -19.16 -9.06 -8.05
N SER A 178 -19.75 -8.06 -7.35
CA SER A 178 -19.08 -7.35 -6.26
C SER A 178 -18.88 -8.22 -5.02
N GLY A 179 -19.75 -9.21 -4.81
CA GLY A 179 -19.64 -10.15 -3.69
C GLY A 179 -18.43 -11.08 -3.80
N GLY A 180 -18.16 -11.59 -5.01
CA GLY A 180 -17.01 -12.47 -5.26
C GLY A 180 -15.66 -11.73 -5.17
N GLU A 181 -15.60 -10.52 -5.72
CA GLU A 181 -14.41 -9.67 -5.64
C GLU A 181 -14.10 -9.27 -4.19
N GLY A 182 -15.11 -8.88 -3.42
CA GLY A 182 -14.95 -8.56 -2.01
C GLY A 182 -14.45 -9.74 -1.16
N LEU A 183 -14.89 -10.97 -1.48
CA LEU A 183 -14.42 -12.18 -0.80
C LEU A 183 -12.96 -12.49 -1.14
N TYR A 184 -12.57 -12.34 -2.41
CA TYR A 184 -11.18 -12.50 -2.84
C TYR A 184 -10.23 -11.55 -2.11
N TRP A 185 -10.55 -10.25 -2.08
CA TRP A 185 -9.75 -9.25 -1.37
C TRP A 185 -9.64 -9.50 0.13
N LYS A 186 -10.72 -9.96 0.77
CA LYS A 186 -10.68 -10.37 2.19
C LYS A 186 -9.76 -11.56 2.42
N TYR A 187 -9.80 -12.55 1.54
CA TYR A 187 -8.94 -13.71 1.62
C TYR A 187 -7.46 -13.34 1.41
N GLU A 188 -7.15 -12.54 0.38
CA GLU A 188 -5.80 -12.05 0.11
C GLU A 188 -5.26 -11.22 1.27
N SER A 189 -6.05 -10.31 1.83
CA SER A 189 -5.68 -9.53 3.02
C SER A 189 -5.39 -10.43 4.22
N ALA A 190 -6.21 -11.45 4.45
CA ALA A 190 -5.98 -12.40 5.53
C ALA A 190 -4.67 -13.18 5.36
N LEU A 191 -4.34 -13.62 4.14
CA LEU A 191 -3.07 -14.27 3.85
C LEU A 191 -1.90 -13.33 4.08
N LYS A 192 -1.92 -12.10 3.58
CA LYS A 192 -0.87 -11.10 3.79
C LYS A 192 -0.66 -10.79 5.28
N GLN A 193 -1.74 -10.73 6.06
CA GLN A 193 -1.65 -10.55 7.52
C GLN A 193 -0.98 -11.76 8.20
N LEU A 194 -1.32 -12.98 7.80
CA LEU A 194 -0.70 -14.20 8.34
C LEU A 194 0.79 -14.27 7.96
N ASP A 195 1.14 -13.98 6.70
CA ASP A 195 2.53 -13.93 6.25
C ASP A 195 3.34 -12.91 7.05
N SER A 196 2.81 -11.70 7.23
CA SER A 196 3.44 -10.63 8.03
C SER A 196 3.64 -11.05 9.48
N ARG A 197 2.66 -11.74 10.08
CA ARG A 197 2.76 -12.26 11.46
C ARG A 197 3.74 -13.41 11.57
N LEU A 198 3.83 -14.26 10.54
CA LEU A 198 4.80 -15.36 10.52
C LEU A 198 6.23 -14.83 10.35
N TYR A 199 6.47 -14.01 9.32
CA TYR A 199 7.78 -13.43 9.02
C TYR A 199 7.68 -12.10 8.27
N SER A 200 7.21 -12.11 7.01
CA SER A 200 7.13 -10.95 6.13
C SER A 200 6.05 -11.19 5.06
N ALA A 201 5.23 -10.20 4.78
CA ALA A 201 4.31 -10.26 3.66
C ALA A 201 5.08 -10.22 2.33
N VAL A 202 4.61 -10.97 1.34
CA VAL A 202 5.14 -10.97 -0.02
C VAL A 202 4.32 -10.02 -0.87
N GLY A 203 4.96 -8.96 -1.37
CA GLY A 203 4.33 -7.94 -2.20
C GLY A 203 3.49 -6.93 -1.41
N ALA A 204 3.58 -5.68 -1.82
CA ALA A 204 2.72 -4.60 -1.36
C ALA A 204 1.63 -4.31 -2.40
N ALA A 205 0.45 -3.90 -1.94
CA ALA A 205 -0.56 -3.35 -2.83
C ALA A 205 -0.06 -1.99 -3.35
N GLY A 206 -0.09 -1.80 -4.67
CA GLY A 206 0.42 -0.58 -5.31
C GLY A 206 -0.34 0.69 -4.90
N GLU A 207 -1.56 0.53 -4.36
CA GLU A 207 -2.41 1.63 -3.93
C GLU A 207 -1.97 2.28 -2.61
N LEU A 208 -1.29 1.52 -1.73
CA LEU A 208 -0.74 2.04 -0.48
C LEU A 208 0.38 1.15 0.04
N PHE A 209 1.59 1.70 0.06
CA PHE A 209 2.71 1.09 0.78
C PHE A 209 3.67 2.17 1.28
N ALA A 210 4.44 1.83 2.28
CA ALA A 210 5.44 2.73 2.85
C ALA A 210 6.78 2.01 2.99
N ILE A 211 7.86 2.75 2.82
CA ILE A 211 9.23 2.25 2.97
C ILE A 211 10.10 3.24 3.74
N ARG A 212 11.20 2.74 4.29
CA ARG A 212 12.31 3.63 4.69
C ARG A 212 12.96 4.19 3.44
N ARG A 213 13.15 5.51 3.37
CA ARG A 213 13.73 6.19 2.19
C ARG A 213 15.08 5.59 1.79
N GLU A 214 15.90 5.22 2.76
CA GLU A 214 17.22 4.61 2.55
C GLU A 214 17.21 3.24 1.87
N LEU A 215 16.06 2.54 1.90
CA LEU A 215 15.88 1.22 1.29
C LEU A 215 15.27 1.29 -0.12
N TYR A 216 14.99 2.50 -0.61
CA TYR A 216 14.48 2.63 -1.98
C TYR A 216 15.62 2.46 -2.98
N GLU A 217 15.48 1.49 -3.85
CA GLU A 217 16.32 1.29 -5.02
C GLU A 217 15.55 1.69 -6.27
N GLU A 218 16.19 2.40 -7.19
CA GLU A 218 15.56 2.77 -8.46
C GLU A 218 15.20 1.49 -9.24
N MET A 219 13.94 1.40 -9.63
CA MET A 219 13.44 0.28 -10.42
C MET A 219 13.93 0.43 -11.87
N PRO A 220 14.29 -0.68 -12.57
CA PRO A 220 14.60 -0.64 -13.98
C PRO A 220 13.46 0.03 -14.76
N ALA A 221 13.83 0.86 -15.76
CA ALA A 221 12.85 1.36 -16.73
C ALA A 221 12.40 0.18 -17.59
N ASP A 222 11.08 0.02 -17.74
CA ASP A 222 10.46 -0.97 -18.63
C ASP A 222 10.59 -0.55 -20.10
#